data_a69ffbee82e846ba14f9a84cd9d06c53
#
_entry.id   a69ffbee82e846ba14f9a84cd9d06c53
#
_cell.length_a   1.000
_cell.length_b   1.000
_cell.length_c   1.000
_cell.angle_alpha   90.00
_cell.angle_beta   90.00
_cell.angle_gamma   90.00
#
_symmetry.space_group_name_H-M   'P 1'
#
loop_
_entity.id
_entity.type
_entity.pdbx_description
1 polymer ?
#
loop_
_entity_poly.entity_id
_entity_poly.type
_entity_poly.pdbx_seq_one_letter_code
_entity_poly.pdbx_strand_id
1 'polypeptide(L)'
;MKLNRFLAAALVFTAITAVRAEIIEQILVKVNGEIFTKSDLEQRQVAALRQKGQAIDLKSDLSNAQLRTALDEITPQIMVDAVDEMLVVQRGKELGYRLGDDQFKSVLDNIKKENKMESEEQFQAALKAENMTLADLRRNLERQMIQQRVQQNEVLGKIGVTDDEARRYYEAHMNEFTTPPSVTLREILVTVSTDAKGLNVAADEAAKERAEEIRKRVTSGGESFEKLAGEVSDSPSKANAGLIGPLSVNDISPELRKLIESMKPGDVAELVRTSRGYQILKLEAITPTQTLPLDQAREQISERVFTDKRRAEFQKYLQKLRTQAIIEWKNEDVRKAFEEGLKQQPPPPAP
;
A
#
# COMPACT_ATOMS: atom_id res chain seq x y z
N MET A 1 -75.97 51.85 -45.49
CA MET A 1 -74.65 52.36 -45.84
C MET A 1 -73.60 51.51 -45.17
N LYS A 2 -72.61 51.12 -45.85
CA LYS A 2 -71.61 50.05 -45.89
C LYS A 2 -71.07 49.57 -44.53
N LEU A 3 -71.30 48.29 -44.26
CA LEU A 3 -70.82 47.40 -43.22
C LEU A 3 -69.45 46.85 -43.64
N ASN A 4 -68.39 47.09 -42.95
CA ASN A 4 -67.09 46.46 -43.17
C ASN A 4 -66.86 45.36 -42.12
N ARG A 5 -66.86 44.11 -42.58
CA ARG A 5 -66.44 42.93 -41.77
C ARG A 5 -64.92 42.84 -41.79
N PHE A 6 -64.28 42.90 -40.61
CA PHE A 6 -62.92 42.45 -40.46
C PHE A 6 -62.89 41.03 -39.85
N LEU A 7 -62.39 40.12 -40.67
CA LEU A 7 -62.10 38.76 -40.27
C LEU A 7 -60.70 38.78 -39.60
N ALA A 8 -60.63 38.55 -38.33
CA ALA A 8 -59.35 38.33 -37.61
C ALA A 8 -59.05 36.82 -37.61
N ALA A 9 -58.09 36.39 -38.44
CA ALA A 9 -57.54 35.04 -38.39
C ALA A 9 -56.55 34.90 -37.19
N ALA A 10 -56.95 34.22 -36.16
CA ALA A 10 -56.06 33.86 -35.05
C ALA A 10 -55.14 32.68 -35.44
N LEU A 11 -53.91 32.93 -35.75
CA LEU A 11 -52.86 31.91 -35.94
C LEU A 11 -52.45 31.38 -34.56
N VAL A 12 -52.95 30.18 -34.22
CA VAL A 12 -52.48 29.44 -33.05
C VAL A 12 -51.13 28.82 -33.39
N PHE A 13 -50.07 29.44 -32.93
CA PHE A 13 -48.71 28.91 -32.98
C PHE A 13 -48.57 27.87 -31.85
N THR A 14 -48.80 26.59 -32.14
CA THR A 14 -48.47 25.47 -31.25
C THR A 14 -46.96 25.34 -31.22
N ALA A 15 -46.30 25.91 -30.21
CA ALA A 15 -44.91 25.65 -29.89
C ALA A 15 -44.78 24.19 -29.44
N ILE A 16 -44.32 23.31 -30.31
CA ILE A 16 -43.87 21.96 -29.94
C ILE A 16 -42.58 22.14 -29.19
N THR A 17 -42.67 22.20 -27.87
CA THR A 17 -41.51 22.03 -27.00
C THR A 17 -41.03 20.58 -27.16
N ALA A 18 -39.99 20.37 -27.97
CA ALA A 18 -39.27 19.10 -27.97
C ALA A 18 -38.71 18.89 -26.56
N VAL A 19 -39.42 18.11 -25.76
CA VAL A 19 -38.88 17.55 -24.52
C VAL A 19 -37.69 16.68 -24.97
N ARG A 20 -36.48 17.21 -24.83
CA ARG A 20 -35.27 16.37 -24.89
C ARG A 20 -35.41 15.41 -23.73
N ALA A 21 -35.74 14.17 -24.01
CA ALA A 21 -35.57 13.10 -23.03
C ALA A 21 -34.08 13.05 -22.70
N GLU A 22 -33.71 13.60 -21.57
CA GLU A 22 -32.40 13.44 -21.03
C GLU A 22 -32.24 11.94 -20.72
N ILE A 23 -31.28 11.29 -21.35
CA ILE A 23 -30.98 9.88 -21.04
C ILE A 23 -30.44 9.88 -19.63
N ILE A 24 -31.31 9.61 -18.68
CA ILE A 24 -31.01 9.67 -17.23
C ILE A 24 -30.02 8.57 -16.86
N GLU A 25 -29.97 7.47 -17.63
CA GLU A 25 -29.13 6.32 -17.32
C GLU A 25 -28.62 5.65 -18.61
N GLN A 26 -27.30 5.54 -18.77
CA GLN A 26 -26.68 4.84 -19.89
C GLN A 26 -26.13 3.49 -19.40
N ILE A 27 -26.59 2.39 -19.99
CA ILE A 27 -26.04 1.06 -19.75
C ILE A 27 -24.67 0.97 -20.44
N LEU A 28 -23.64 0.60 -19.69
CA LEU A 28 -22.27 0.42 -20.20
C LEU A 28 -21.98 -1.04 -20.53
N VAL A 29 -22.39 -1.95 -19.67
CA VAL A 29 -22.21 -3.39 -19.85
C VAL A 29 -23.35 -4.17 -19.17
N LYS A 30 -23.70 -5.34 -19.74
CA LYS A 30 -24.56 -6.35 -19.09
C LYS A 30 -23.73 -7.59 -18.83
N VAL A 31 -23.81 -8.12 -17.62
CA VAL A 31 -23.13 -9.34 -17.19
C VAL A 31 -24.18 -10.34 -16.73
N ASN A 32 -24.39 -11.42 -17.51
CA ASN A 32 -25.47 -12.40 -17.29
C ASN A 32 -26.86 -11.75 -17.12
N GLY A 33 -27.10 -10.64 -17.85
CA GLY A 33 -28.36 -9.89 -17.78
C GLY A 33 -28.42 -8.79 -16.71
N GLU A 34 -27.55 -8.78 -15.71
CA GLU A 34 -27.41 -7.68 -14.74
C GLU A 34 -26.69 -6.50 -15.39
N ILE A 35 -27.15 -5.28 -15.13
CA ILE A 35 -26.65 -4.07 -15.79
C ILE A 35 -25.66 -3.30 -14.91
N PHE A 36 -24.65 -2.72 -15.54
CA PHE A 36 -23.75 -1.74 -14.96
C PHE A 36 -23.82 -0.46 -15.80
N THR A 37 -24.04 0.66 -15.13
CA THR A 37 -24.42 1.92 -15.75
C THR A 37 -23.31 2.95 -15.69
N LYS A 38 -23.51 4.07 -16.40
CA LYS A 38 -22.60 5.22 -16.35
C LYS A 38 -22.55 5.82 -14.95
N SER A 39 -23.70 5.92 -14.26
CA SER A 39 -23.75 6.44 -12.90
C SER A 39 -22.98 5.54 -11.91
N ASP A 40 -23.04 4.21 -12.08
CA ASP A 40 -22.25 3.27 -11.28
C ASP A 40 -20.74 3.49 -11.47
N LEU A 41 -20.31 3.70 -12.73
CA LEU A 41 -18.92 3.98 -13.04
C LEU A 41 -18.47 5.31 -12.42
N GLU A 42 -19.24 6.38 -12.59
CA GLU A 42 -18.92 7.70 -12.04
C GLU A 42 -18.82 7.67 -10.51
N GLN A 43 -19.72 6.97 -9.84
CA GLN A 43 -19.64 6.79 -8.37
C GLN A 43 -18.34 6.10 -7.94
N ARG A 44 -17.94 5.04 -8.63
CA ARG A 44 -16.69 4.31 -8.35
C ARG A 44 -15.46 5.17 -8.64
N GLN A 45 -15.48 5.95 -9.71
CA GLN A 45 -14.41 6.89 -10.06
C GLN A 45 -14.24 7.98 -8.98
N VAL A 46 -15.36 8.58 -8.52
CA VAL A 46 -15.33 9.57 -7.43
C VAL A 46 -14.76 8.95 -6.15
N ALA A 47 -15.19 7.74 -5.79
CA ALA A 47 -14.70 7.06 -4.61
C ALA A 47 -13.19 6.78 -4.70
N ALA A 48 -12.70 6.30 -5.84
CA ALA A 48 -11.28 6.02 -6.08
C ALA A 48 -10.42 7.30 -6.02
N LEU A 49 -10.89 8.39 -6.61
CA LEU A 49 -10.18 9.68 -6.58
C LEU A 49 -10.14 10.28 -5.17
N ARG A 50 -11.22 10.17 -4.40
CA ARG A 50 -11.24 10.59 -2.97
C ARG A 50 -10.23 9.81 -2.13
N GLN A 51 -10.09 8.51 -2.36
CA GLN A 51 -9.07 7.70 -1.66
C GLN A 51 -7.64 8.15 -2.00
N LYS A 52 -7.41 8.64 -3.22
CA LYS A 52 -6.13 9.25 -3.63
C LYS A 52 -5.94 10.70 -3.11
N GLY A 53 -6.84 11.22 -2.27
CA GLY A 53 -6.79 12.57 -1.70
C GLY A 53 -7.22 13.68 -2.67
N GLN A 54 -7.86 13.32 -3.78
CA GLN A 54 -8.37 14.27 -4.78
C GLN A 54 -9.88 14.47 -4.56
N ALA A 55 -10.29 15.65 -4.08
CA ALA A 55 -11.69 16.04 -4.03
C ALA A 55 -12.11 16.60 -5.39
N ILE A 56 -12.84 15.83 -6.19
CA ILE A 56 -13.24 16.20 -7.55
C ILE A 56 -14.76 16.15 -7.70
N ASP A 57 -15.33 17.21 -8.29
CA ASP A 57 -16.69 17.22 -8.81
C ASP A 57 -16.66 16.91 -10.31
N LEU A 58 -17.02 15.67 -10.67
CA LEU A 58 -17.03 15.20 -12.06
C LEU A 58 -17.95 16.03 -12.97
N LYS A 59 -18.92 16.77 -12.41
CA LYS A 59 -19.84 17.59 -13.21
C LYS A 59 -19.26 18.93 -13.64
N SER A 60 -18.37 19.49 -12.81
CA SER A 60 -17.77 20.82 -13.06
C SER A 60 -16.43 20.77 -13.81
N ASP A 61 -15.68 19.66 -13.69
CA ASP A 61 -14.27 19.61 -14.06
C ASP A 61 -13.93 18.74 -15.30
N LEU A 62 -14.92 18.21 -16.02
CA LEU A 62 -14.71 17.34 -17.21
C LEU A 62 -13.89 18.00 -18.34
N SER A 63 -13.69 19.33 -18.31
CA SER A 63 -12.81 20.06 -19.23
C SER A 63 -11.34 20.02 -18.82
N ASN A 64 -11.01 19.61 -17.60
CA ASN A 64 -9.67 19.60 -17.05
C ASN A 64 -8.88 18.38 -17.57
N ALA A 65 -7.78 18.63 -18.28
CA ALA A 65 -6.90 17.59 -18.82
C ALA A 65 -6.33 16.66 -17.70
N GLN A 66 -6.06 17.21 -16.53
CA GLN A 66 -5.57 16.43 -15.38
C GLN A 66 -6.61 15.44 -14.88
N LEU A 67 -7.90 15.85 -14.83
CA LEU A 67 -8.98 14.94 -14.44
C LEU A 67 -9.14 13.81 -15.45
N ARG A 68 -9.09 14.10 -16.77
CA ARG A 68 -9.16 13.06 -17.80
C ARG A 68 -8.04 12.05 -17.64
N THR A 69 -6.80 12.49 -17.47
CA THR A 69 -5.66 11.61 -17.25
C THR A 69 -5.86 10.74 -15.99
N ALA A 70 -6.35 11.32 -14.90
CA ALA A 70 -6.61 10.58 -13.67
C ALA A 70 -7.75 9.54 -13.85
N LEU A 71 -8.79 9.87 -14.61
CA LEU A 71 -9.87 8.94 -14.93
C LEU A 71 -9.40 7.81 -15.85
N ASP A 72 -8.60 8.12 -16.87
CA ASP A 72 -8.04 7.13 -17.80
C ASP A 72 -7.15 6.13 -17.06
N GLU A 73 -6.41 6.59 -16.04
CA GLU A 73 -5.55 5.75 -15.21
C GLU A 73 -6.34 4.77 -14.33
N ILE A 74 -7.45 5.21 -13.72
CA ILE A 74 -8.20 4.40 -12.75
C ILE A 74 -9.32 3.55 -13.36
N THR A 75 -9.90 3.99 -14.49
CA THR A 75 -11.06 3.35 -15.13
C THR A 75 -10.80 1.89 -15.52
N PRO A 76 -9.62 1.51 -16.06
CA PRO A 76 -9.33 0.12 -16.38
C PRO A 76 -9.54 -0.84 -15.20
N GLN A 77 -8.96 -0.53 -14.05
CA GLN A 77 -9.09 -1.38 -12.86
C GLN A 77 -10.53 -1.36 -12.32
N ILE A 78 -11.19 -0.20 -12.29
CA ILE A 78 -12.59 -0.08 -11.86
C ILE A 78 -13.51 -0.97 -12.69
N MET A 79 -13.29 -1.06 -14.01
CA MET A 79 -14.12 -1.90 -14.87
C MET A 79 -13.89 -3.39 -14.63
N VAL A 80 -12.65 -3.80 -14.39
CA VAL A 80 -12.35 -5.19 -14.02
C VAL A 80 -13.01 -5.54 -12.69
N ASP A 81 -12.85 -4.68 -11.68
CA ASP A 81 -13.42 -4.91 -10.35
C ASP A 81 -14.95 -4.95 -10.39
N ALA A 82 -15.59 -4.10 -11.21
CA ALA A 82 -17.04 -4.07 -11.35
C ALA A 82 -17.58 -5.37 -11.95
N VAL A 83 -16.99 -5.84 -13.05
CA VAL A 83 -17.40 -7.09 -13.69
C VAL A 83 -17.16 -8.29 -12.75
N ASP A 84 -16.02 -8.36 -12.12
CA ASP A 84 -15.66 -9.44 -11.19
C ASP A 84 -16.60 -9.48 -9.98
N GLU A 85 -16.89 -8.32 -9.40
CA GLU A 85 -17.84 -8.19 -8.30
C GLU A 85 -19.23 -8.72 -8.71
N MET A 86 -19.72 -8.30 -9.89
CA MET A 86 -21.01 -8.79 -10.38
C MET A 86 -21.01 -10.31 -10.51
N LEU A 87 -19.98 -10.90 -11.11
CA LEU A 87 -19.84 -12.34 -11.29
C LEU A 87 -19.79 -13.09 -9.96
N VAL A 88 -18.99 -12.62 -9.00
CA VAL A 88 -18.88 -13.22 -7.66
C VAL A 88 -20.21 -13.15 -6.92
N VAL A 89 -20.90 -12.01 -6.98
CA VAL A 89 -22.22 -11.83 -6.33
C VAL A 89 -23.27 -12.73 -6.96
N GLN A 90 -23.33 -12.82 -8.28
CA GLN A 90 -24.24 -13.73 -8.98
C GLN A 90 -23.98 -15.19 -8.58
N ARG A 91 -22.71 -15.59 -8.58
CA ARG A 91 -22.32 -16.94 -8.14
C ARG A 91 -22.74 -17.23 -6.70
N GLY A 92 -22.57 -16.27 -5.80
CA GLY A 92 -23.01 -16.43 -4.41
C GLY A 92 -24.53 -16.54 -4.27
N LYS A 93 -25.29 -15.77 -5.07
CA LYS A 93 -26.75 -15.90 -5.13
C LYS A 93 -27.19 -17.29 -5.65
N GLU A 94 -26.53 -17.83 -6.68
CA GLU A 94 -26.74 -19.20 -7.17
C GLU A 94 -26.47 -20.26 -6.08
N LEU A 95 -25.45 -20.03 -5.25
CA LEU A 95 -25.13 -20.89 -4.10
C LEU A 95 -26.09 -20.68 -2.91
N GLY A 96 -27.09 -19.82 -3.03
CA GLY A 96 -28.09 -19.57 -2.00
C GLY A 96 -27.66 -18.60 -0.91
N TYR A 97 -26.53 -17.86 -1.09
CA TYR A 97 -26.09 -16.88 -0.10
C TYR A 97 -26.98 -15.63 -0.13
N ARG A 98 -27.55 -15.28 1.01
CA ARG A 98 -28.44 -14.14 1.20
C ARG A 98 -28.21 -13.54 2.56
N LEU A 99 -28.46 -12.24 2.68
CA LEU A 99 -28.50 -11.53 3.96
C LEU A 99 -29.91 -11.65 4.55
N GLY A 100 -30.10 -12.54 5.51
CA GLY A 100 -31.36 -12.69 6.22
C GLY A 100 -31.72 -11.46 7.05
N ASP A 101 -33.04 -11.29 7.35
CA ASP A 101 -33.52 -10.10 8.07
C ASP A 101 -32.92 -9.99 9.48
N ASP A 102 -32.79 -11.09 10.20
CA ASP A 102 -32.18 -11.09 11.54
C ASP A 102 -30.70 -10.74 11.51
N GLN A 103 -29.96 -11.24 10.49
CA GLN A 103 -28.58 -10.88 10.29
C GLN A 103 -28.44 -9.41 9.94
N PHE A 104 -29.28 -8.89 9.04
CA PHE A 104 -29.26 -7.48 8.66
C PHE A 104 -29.52 -6.59 9.88
N LYS A 105 -30.52 -6.93 10.71
CA LYS A 105 -30.83 -6.22 11.96
C LYS A 105 -29.63 -6.20 12.90
N SER A 106 -29.00 -7.36 13.12
CA SER A 106 -27.80 -7.47 13.97
C SER A 106 -26.65 -6.61 13.47
N VAL A 107 -26.41 -6.57 12.14
CA VAL A 107 -25.38 -5.72 11.54
C VAL A 107 -25.71 -4.24 11.73
N LEU A 108 -26.99 -3.83 11.56
CA LEU A 108 -27.43 -2.46 11.82
C LEU A 108 -27.20 -2.04 13.28
N ASP A 109 -27.55 -2.90 14.22
CA ASP A 109 -27.34 -2.64 15.65
C ASP A 109 -25.84 -2.45 15.96
N ASN A 110 -24.98 -3.26 15.36
CA ASN A 110 -23.53 -3.12 15.50
C ASN A 110 -23.03 -1.80 14.88
N ILE A 111 -23.47 -1.46 13.66
CA ILE A 111 -23.09 -0.19 13.01
C ILE A 111 -23.48 1.00 13.88
N LYS A 112 -24.71 1.01 14.42
CA LYS A 112 -25.17 2.07 15.30
C LYS A 112 -24.31 2.17 16.56
N LYS A 113 -24.01 1.03 17.19
CA LYS A 113 -23.18 0.96 18.40
C LYS A 113 -21.75 1.44 18.18
N GLU A 114 -21.09 0.97 17.12
CA GLU A 114 -19.71 1.34 16.78
C GLU A 114 -19.57 2.83 16.46
N ASN A 115 -20.58 3.40 15.79
CA ASN A 115 -20.61 4.82 15.44
C ASN A 115 -21.26 5.70 16.51
N LYS A 116 -21.60 5.14 17.70
CA LYS A 116 -22.21 5.87 18.81
C LYS A 116 -23.51 6.59 18.42
N MET A 117 -24.29 5.97 17.56
CA MET A 117 -25.60 6.47 17.13
C MET A 117 -26.65 5.96 18.09
N GLU A 118 -27.14 6.84 19.00
CA GLU A 118 -28.06 6.49 20.07
C GLU A 118 -29.52 6.49 19.62
N SER A 119 -29.83 7.12 18.47
CA SER A 119 -31.21 7.22 17.98
C SER A 119 -31.32 6.84 16.48
N GLU A 120 -32.54 6.48 16.08
CA GLU A 120 -32.89 6.20 14.69
C GLU A 120 -32.72 7.45 13.83
N GLU A 121 -33.03 8.65 14.35
CA GLU A 121 -32.88 9.91 13.64
C GLU A 121 -31.43 10.20 13.29
N GLN A 122 -30.50 9.92 14.21
CA GLN A 122 -29.06 10.06 13.94
C GLN A 122 -28.60 9.10 12.82
N PHE A 123 -29.08 7.87 12.84
CA PHE A 123 -28.77 6.88 11.81
C PHE A 123 -29.34 7.30 10.44
N GLN A 124 -30.60 7.75 10.37
CA GLN A 124 -31.20 8.24 9.13
C GLN A 124 -30.50 9.51 8.60
N ALA A 125 -30.07 10.40 9.49
CA ALA A 125 -29.30 11.59 9.11
C ALA A 125 -27.94 11.19 8.52
N ALA A 126 -27.26 10.19 9.07
CA ALA A 126 -26.00 9.67 8.53
C ALA A 126 -26.19 9.05 7.14
N LEU A 127 -27.21 8.21 6.95
CA LEU A 127 -27.54 7.66 5.63
C LEU A 127 -27.80 8.76 4.60
N LYS A 128 -28.56 9.80 4.99
CA LYS A 128 -28.87 10.94 4.10
C LYS A 128 -27.59 11.75 3.76
N ALA A 129 -26.67 11.92 4.70
CA ALA A 129 -25.40 12.58 4.46
C ALA A 129 -24.55 11.85 3.40
N GLU A 130 -24.64 10.51 3.38
CA GLU A 130 -23.99 9.65 2.37
C GLU A 130 -24.85 9.46 1.10
N ASN A 131 -25.97 10.17 0.96
CA ASN A 131 -26.93 10.00 -0.14
C ASN A 131 -27.40 8.54 -0.33
N MET A 132 -27.60 7.83 0.78
CA MET A 132 -27.92 6.40 0.80
C MET A 132 -29.28 6.16 1.48
N THR A 133 -30.05 5.21 0.94
CA THR A 133 -31.24 4.69 1.61
C THR A 133 -30.92 3.44 2.42
N LEU A 134 -31.80 3.05 3.35
CA LEU A 134 -31.66 1.78 4.07
C LEU A 134 -31.64 0.57 3.12
N ALA A 135 -32.36 0.62 2.02
CA ALA A 135 -32.35 -0.41 1.00
C ALA A 135 -30.99 -0.48 0.27
N ASP A 136 -30.35 0.66 0.03
CA ASP A 136 -29.01 0.72 -0.57
C ASP A 136 -27.97 0.13 0.39
N LEU A 137 -28.05 0.51 1.67
CA LEU A 137 -27.19 -0.07 2.70
C LEU A 137 -27.34 -1.58 2.77
N ARG A 138 -28.57 -2.11 2.77
CA ARG A 138 -28.84 -3.54 2.76
C ARG A 138 -28.21 -4.22 1.54
N ARG A 139 -28.40 -3.67 0.33
CA ARG A 139 -27.81 -4.21 -0.90
C ARG A 139 -26.28 -4.23 -0.83
N ASN A 140 -25.68 -3.18 -0.29
CA ASN A 140 -24.22 -3.10 -0.17
C ASN A 140 -23.68 -4.13 0.82
N LEU A 141 -24.31 -4.26 2.00
CA LEU A 141 -23.94 -5.26 3.01
C LEU A 141 -24.13 -6.68 2.50
N GLU A 142 -25.23 -6.95 1.80
CA GLU A 142 -25.48 -8.26 1.19
C GLU A 142 -24.41 -8.60 0.15
N ARG A 143 -24.03 -7.66 -0.73
CA ARG A 143 -22.95 -7.83 -1.70
C ARG A 143 -21.63 -8.18 -1.02
N GLN A 144 -21.23 -7.40 -0.03
CA GLN A 144 -20.00 -7.64 0.74
C GLN A 144 -20.00 -9.01 1.41
N MET A 145 -21.09 -9.38 2.07
CA MET A 145 -21.25 -10.68 2.71
C MET A 145 -21.16 -11.83 1.70
N ILE A 146 -21.83 -11.70 0.55
CA ILE A 146 -21.81 -12.72 -0.51
C ILE A 146 -20.38 -12.89 -1.04
N GLN A 147 -19.69 -11.80 -1.37
CA GLN A 147 -18.30 -11.83 -1.84
C GLN A 147 -17.39 -12.54 -0.85
N GLN A 148 -17.50 -12.18 0.44
CA GLN A 148 -16.70 -12.79 1.49
C GLN A 148 -16.98 -14.30 1.61
N ARG A 149 -18.26 -14.72 1.57
CA ARG A 149 -18.64 -16.14 1.64
C ARG A 149 -18.17 -16.93 0.43
N VAL A 150 -18.30 -16.37 -0.78
CA VAL A 150 -17.79 -17.00 -2.00
C VAL A 150 -16.28 -17.17 -1.91
N GLN A 151 -15.56 -16.12 -1.55
CA GLN A 151 -14.10 -16.19 -1.39
C GLN A 151 -13.72 -17.23 -0.34
N GLN A 152 -14.39 -17.26 0.81
CA GLN A 152 -14.11 -18.22 1.87
C GLN A 152 -14.37 -19.67 1.43
N ASN A 153 -15.52 -19.96 0.83
CA ASN A 153 -15.96 -21.31 0.58
C ASN A 153 -15.48 -21.88 -0.76
N GLU A 154 -15.41 -21.04 -1.80
CA GLU A 154 -15.03 -21.49 -3.14
C GLU A 154 -13.52 -21.42 -3.39
N VAL A 155 -12.79 -20.62 -2.61
CA VAL A 155 -11.34 -20.43 -2.78
C VAL A 155 -10.58 -20.83 -1.52
N LEU A 156 -10.75 -20.09 -0.41
CA LEU A 156 -9.90 -20.26 0.78
C LEU A 156 -10.07 -21.64 1.42
N GLY A 157 -11.30 -22.17 1.49
CA GLY A 157 -11.57 -23.50 2.05
C GLY A 157 -10.92 -24.66 1.29
N LYS A 158 -10.38 -24.40 0.10
CA LYS A 158 -9.73 -25.40 -0.77
C LYS A 158 -8.20 -25.25 -0.80
N ILE A 159 -7.65 -24.22 -0.14
CA ILE A 159 -6.21 -23.94 -0.11
C ILE A 159 -5.60 -24.59 1.14
N GLY A 160 -4.60 -25.43 0.92
CA GLY A 160 -3.68 -25.91 1.95
C GLY A 160 -2.25 -25.57 1.57
N VAL A 161 -1.38 -25.48 2.56
CA VAL A 161 0.06 -25.36 2.35
C VAL A 161 0.70 -26.69 2.72
N THR A 162 1.38 -27.31 1.77
CA THR A 162 2.10 -28.57 1.99
C THR A 162 3.51 -28.31 2.48
N ASP A 163 4.14 -29.32 3.10
CA ASP A 163 5.52 -29.24 3.56
C ASP A 163 6.51 -29.01 2.40
N ASP A 164 6.22 -29.59 1.24
CA ASP A 164 7.06 -29.41 0.04
C ASP A 164 6.96 -27.99 -0.51
N GLU A 165 5.80 -27.35 -0.45
CA GLU A 165 5.65 -25.94 -0.84
C GLU A 165 6.38 -25.02 0.13
N ALA A 166 6.26 -25.27 1.43
CA ALA A 166 6.98 -24.51 2.44
C ALA A 166 8.50 -24.64 2.27
N ARG A 167 9.00 -25.85 1.98
CA ARG A 167 10.43 -26.08 1.73
C ARG A 167 10.91 -25.38 0.48
N ARG A 168 10.18 -25.49 -0.64
CA ARG A 168 10.53 -24.79 -1.91
C ARG A 168 10.55 -23.29 -1.73
N TYR A 169 9.58 -22.73 -1.00
CA TYR A 169 9.57 -21.29 -0.69
C TYR A 169 10.82 -20.89 0.10
N TYR A 170 11.15 -21.62 1.16
CA TYR A 170 12.32 -21.38 1.97
C TYR A 170 13.61 -21.41 1.16
N GLU A 171 13.80 -22.42 0.32
CA GLU A 171 14.97 -22.57 -0.54
C GLU A 171 15.10 -21.43 -1.55
N ALA A 172 13.98 -21.04 -2.16
CA ALA A 172 13.93 -19.93 -3.12
C ALA A 172 14.13 -18.55 -2.50
N HIS A 173 13.80 -18.39 -1.21
CA HIS A 173 13.80 -17.10 -0.50
C HIS A 173 14.69 -17.11 0.74
N MET A 174 15.76 -17.90 0.74
CA MET A 174 16.65 -18.07 1.90
C MET A 174 17.22 -16.75 2.43
N ASN A 175 17.40 -15.76 1.56
CA ASN A 175 17.82 -14.41 1.92
C ASN A 175 16.84 -13.70 2.86
N GLU A 176 15.53 -13.99 2.78
CA GLU A 176 14.51 -13.40 3.68
C GLU A 176 14.61 -13.95 5.11
N PHE A 177 15.19 -15.15 5.25
CA PHE A 177 15.40 -15.84 6.52
C PHE A 177 16.84 -15.72 7.02
N THR A 178 17.66 -14.94 6.31
CA THR A 178 19.07 -14.77 6.65
C THR A 178 19.32 -13.34 7.11
N THR A 179 19.71 -13.19 8.38
CA THR A 179 20.20 -11.91 8.90
C THR A 179 21.66 -11.76 8.49
N PRO A 180 22.04 -10.70 7.77
CA PRO A 180 23.43 -10.48 7.37
C PRO A 180 24.32 -10.28 8.62
N PRO A 181 25.63 -10.49 8.49
CA PRO A 181 26.56 -10.26 9.58
C PRO A 181 26.53 -8.79 9.98
N SER A 182 26.66 -8.53 11.27
CA SER A 182 26.70 -7.18 11.80
C SER A 182 27.87 -6.96 12.73
N VAL A 183 28.27 -5.71 12.88
CA VAL A 183 29.35 -5.29 13.75
C VAL A 183 28.86 -4.22 14.73
N THR A 184 29.32 -4.32 15.96
CA THR A 184 29.10 -3.28 16.97
C THR A 184 30.45 -2.65 17.26
N LEU A 185 30.52 -1.33 17.16
CA LEU A 185 31.72 -0.53 17.30
C LEU A 185 31.54 0.49 18.43
N ARG A 186 32.66 1.00 18.94
CA ARG A 186 32.68 2.29 19.62
C ARG A 186 33.59 3.24 18.90
N GLU A 187 33.26 4.51 18.95
CA GLU A 187 34.06 5.58 18.36
C GLU A 187 34.41 6.69 19.33
N ILE A 188 35.58 7.23 19.13
CA ILE A 188 35.97 8.54 19.66
C ILE A 188 36.28 9.39 18.43
N LEU A 189 35.60 10.50 18.25
CA LEU A 189 35.85 11.47 17.20
C LEU A 189 36.56 12.69 17.78
N VAL A 190 37.64 13.09 17.14
CA VAL A 190 38.32 14.38 17.39
C VAL A 190 38.11 15.22 16.13
N THR A 191 37.26 16.23 16.24
CA THR A 191 36.92 17.08 15.09
C THR A 191 38.05 18.00 14.70
N VAL A 192 38.19 18.28 13.42
CA VAL A 192 39.08 19.33 12.91
C VAL A 192 38.25 20.56 12.61
N SER A 193 38.58 21.66 13.26
CA SER A 193 37.93 22.94 13.00
C SER A 193 38.27 23.43 11.60
N THR A 194 37.25 23.69 10.78
CA THR A 194 37.40 24.34 9.45
C THR A 194 37.12 25.82 9.62
N ASP A 195 37.96 26.65 9.06
CA ASP A 195 37.70 28.09 8.97
C ASP A 195 37.07 28.46 7.59
N ALA A 196 36.71 29.72 7.40
CA ALA A 196 36.09 30.20 6.17
C ALA A 196 36.96 30.02 4.91
N LYS A 197 38.23 29.63 5.04
CA LYS A 197 39.21 29.44 3.96
C LYS A 197 39.47 27.94 3.68
N GLY A 198 38.82 27.02 4.41
CA GLY A 198 38.98 25.58 4.23
C GLY A 198 39.76 24.90 5.35
N LEU A 199 40.48 23.82 5.05
CA LEU A 199 41.26 23.02 6.00
C LEU A 199 42.42 23.89 6.57
N ASN A 200 42.41 24.08 7.88
CA ASN A 200 43.53 24.70 8.60
C ASN A 200 44.54 23.63 8.98
N VAL A 201 45.72 23.63 8.32
CA VAL A 201 46.78 22.63 8.52
C VAL A 201 47.24 22.52 9.99
N ALA A 202 47.33 23.65 10.69
CA ALA A 202 47.72 23.62 12.10
C ALA A 202 46.64 22.99 13.01
N ALA A 203 45.34 23.24 12.66
CA ALA A 203 44.21 22.63 13.38
C ALA A 203 44.11 21.12 13.09
N ASP A 204 44.44 20.69 11.89
CA ASP A 204 44.47 19.28 11.50
C ASP A 204 45.58 18.53 12.26
N GLU A 205 46.81 19.09 12.35
CA GLU A 205 47.92 18.50 13.07
C GLU A 205 47.62 18.40 14.59
N ALA A 206 47.09 19.49 15.17
CA ALA A 206 46.70 19.48 16.61
C ALA A 206 45.61 18.44 16.91
N ALA A 207 44.62 18.27 16.00
CA ALA A 207 43.59 17.27 16.18
C ALA A 207 44.15 15.85 16.05
N LYS A 208 45.11 15.64 15.13
CA LYS A 208 45.82 14.38 14.98
C LYS A 208 46.61 14.01 16.24
N GLU A 209 47.44 14.92 16.72
CA GLU A 209 48.21 14.71 17.97
C GLU A 209 47.28 14.37 19.16
N ARG A 210 46.18 15.12 19.32
CA ARG A 210 45.19 14.83 20.35
C ARG A 210 44.55 13.44 20.19
N ALA A 211 44.23 13.03 18.98
CA ALA A 211 43.65 11.72 18.69
C ALA A 211 44.67 10.59 18.95
N GLU A 212 45.94 10.78 18.60
CA GLU A 212 47.05 9.84 18.89
C GLU A 212 47.25 9.69 20.40
N GLU A 213 47.21 10.77 21.16
CA GLU A 213 47.30 10.74 22.61
C GLU A 213 46.15 9.95 23.23
N ILE A 214 44.90 10.24 22.82
CA ILE A 214 43.72 9.50 23.26
C ILE A 214 43.84 8.02 22.92
N ARG A 215 44.27 7.67 21.70
CA ARG A 215 44.45 6.30 21.27
C ARG A 215 45.51 5.61 22.15
N LYS A 216 46.61 6.26 22.47
CA LYS A 216 47.66 5.73 23.38
C LYS A 216 47.13 5.46 24.78
N ARG A 217 46.24 6.32 25.30
CA ARG A 217 45.61 6.12 26.63
C ARG A 217 44.77 4.85 26.66
N VAL A 218 44.01 4.56 25.59
CA VAL A 218 43.16 3.34 25.52
C VAL A 218 43.95 2.08 25.19
N THR A 219 45.05 2.16 24.40
CA THR A 219 45.81 0.97 23.98
C THR A 219 46.91 0.57 24.95
N SER A 220 47.63 1.54 25.53
CA SER A 220 48.79 1.31 26.38
C SER A 220 48.63 1.88 27.78
N GLY A 221 47.75 2.87 27.99
CA GLY A 221 47.50 3.53 29.24
C GLY A 221 46.49 2.83 30.15
N GLY A 222 45.81 1.78 29.68
CA GLY A 222 44.84 1.00 30.46
C GLY A 222 43.54 1.73 30.81
N GLU A 223 43.27 2.89 30.20
CA GLU A 223 42.02 3.61 30.40
C GLU A 223 40.87 2.99 29.60
N SER A 224 39.66 2.99 30.16
CA SER A 224 38.48 2.48 29.47
C SER A 224 38.12 3.34 28.25
N PHE A 225 37.94 2.69 27.13
CA PHE A 225 37.48 3.34 25.87
C PHE A 225 36.14 4.03 26.09
N GLU A 226 35.22 3.37 26.80
CA GLU A 226 33.85 3.85 27.07
C GLU A 226 33.90 5.15 27.90
N LYS A 227 34.78 5.19 28.93
CA LYS A 227 34.96 6.38 29.76
C LYS A 227 35.51 7.53 28.94
N LEU A 228 36.57 7.30 28.15
CA LEU A 228 37.16 8.32 27.31
C LEU A 228 36.20 8.80 26.21
N ALA A 229 35.45 7.89 25.58
CA ALA A 229 34.44 8.26 24.62
C ALA A 229 33.37 9.20 25.22
N GLY A 230 32.94 8.91 26.46
CA GLY A 230 31.99 9.76 27.19
C GLY A 230 32.57 11.09 27.65
N GLU A 231 33.88 11.20 27.82
CA GLU A 231 34.53 12.42 28.28
C GLU A 231 35.03 13.32 27.16
N VAL A 232 35.73 12.78 26.16
CA VAL A 232 36.53 13.56 25.22
C VAL A 232 36.08 13.49 23.77
N SER A 233 35.12 12.59 23.42
CA SER A 233 34.63 12.48 22.03
C SER A 233 33.82 13.71 21.61
N ASP A 234 34.00 14.13 20.37
CA ASP A 234 33.19 15.16 19.72
C ASP A 234 32.02 14.58 18.90
N SER A 235 31.85 13.24 18.92
CA SER A 235 30.77 12.56 18.26
C SER A 235 29.45 12.63 19.04
N PRO A 236 28.27 12.66 18.36
CA PRO A 236 26.98 12.45 19.02
C PRO A 236 26.88 11.14 19.81
N SER A 237 27.62 10.09 19.42
CA SER A 237 27.69 8.81 20.11
C SER A 237 28.34 8.94 21.54
N LYS A 238 28.94 10.07 21.83
CA LYS A 238 29.46 10.41 23.18
C LYS A 238 28.44 10.13 24.29
N ALA A 239 27.16 10.51 24.07
CA ALA A 239 26.07 10.28 25.03
C ALA A 239 25.86 8.80 25.38
N ASN A 240 26.29 7.90 24.49
CA ASN A 240 26.24 6.44 24.69
C ASN A 240 27.64 5.83 24.79
N ALA A 241 28.58 6.56 25.41
CA ALA A 241 29.96 6.11 25.58
C ALA A 241 30.62 5.63 24.26
N GLY A 242 30.31 6.34 23.15
CA GLY A 242 30.85 6.07 21.84
C GLY A 242 30.22 4.89 21.09
N LEU A 243 29.21 4.20 21.65
CA LEU A 243 28.60 3.00 21.03
C LEU A 243 27.86 3.34 19.74
N ILE A 244 28.18 2.59 18.68
CA ILE A 244 27.51 2.62 17.36
C ILE A 244 27.19 1.20 16.90
N GLY A 245 26.01 1.02 16.39
CA GLY A 245 25.55 -0.27 15.88
C GLY A 245 24.48 -0.93 16.76
N PRO A 246 24.13 -2.18 16.41
CA PRO A 246 24.76 -3.02 15.39
C PRO A 246 24.59 -2.45 13.96
N LEU A 247 25.67 -2.46 13.17
CA LEU A 247 25.71 -2.05 11.78
C LEU A 247 25.81 -3.29 10.89
N SER A 248 24.95 -3.40 9.88
CA SER A 248 25.12 -4.46 8.87
C SER A 248 26.44 -4.28 8.12
N VAL A 249 27.18 -5.36 7.95
CA VAL A 249 28.43 -5.35 7.17
C VAL A 249 28.22 -4.91 5.74
N ASN A 250 26.99 -5.04 5.21
CA ASN A 250 26.62 -4.58 3.88
C ASN A 250 26.45 -3.06 3.79
N ASP A 251 26.18 -2.38 4.91
CA ASP A 251 25.86 -0.95 4.96
C ASP A 251 27.07 -0.08 5.34
N ILE A 252 28.20 -0.69 5.69
CA ILE A 252 29.46 0.01 6.01
C ILE A 252 30.32 0.19 4.75
N SER A 253 31.16 1.24 4.77
CA SER A 253 32.07 1.50 3.64
C SER A 253 33.07 0.34 3.42
N PRO A 254 33.54 0.15 2.18
CA PRO A 254 34.56 -0.88 1.89
C PRO A 254 35.83 -0.73 2.74
N GLU A 255 36.26 0.50 3.03
CA GLU A 255 37.44 0.82 3.84
C GLU A 255 37.24 0.38 5.28
N LEU A 256 36.06 0.72 5.86
CA LEU A 256 35.73 0.31 7.22
C LEU A 256 35.57 -1.21 7.32
N ARG A 257 34.99 -1.87 6.33
CA ARG A 257 34.87 -3.32 6.27
C ARG A 257 36.24 -3.99 6.28
N LYS A 258 37.16 -3.53 5.45
CA LYS A 258 38.55 -4.05 5.39
C LYS A 258 39.27 -3.85 6.72
N LEU A 259 39.07 -2.73 7.39
CA LEU A 259 39.64 -2.47 8.71
C LEU A 259 39.11 -3.48 9.74
N ILE A 260 37.81 -3.67 9.80
CA ILE A 260 37.16 -4.59 10.76
C ILE A 260 37.55 -6.04 10.52
N GLU A 261 37.71 -6.47 9.26
CA GLU A 261 38.14 -7.84 8.90
C GLU A 261 39.50 -8.21 9.52
N SER A 262 40.37 -7.22 9.78
CA SER A 262 41.66 -7.42 10.42
C SER A 262 41.65 -7.39 11.95
N MET A 263 40.49 -7.08 12.55
CA MET A 263 40.32 -6.84 13.99
C MET A 263 39.63 -8.02 14.69
N LYS A 264 39.90 -8.14 15.99
CA LYS A 264 39.14 -9.02 16.89
C LYS A 264 38.33 -8.17 17.88
N PRO A 265 37.23 -8.70 18.41
CA PRO A 265 36.50 -8.03 19.47
C PRO A 265 37.44 -7.60 20.62
N GLY A 266 37.37 -6.34 20.97
CA GLY A 266 38.27 -5.69 21.94
C GLY A 266 39.42 -4.87 21.32
N ASP A 267 39.76 -5.10 20.07
CA ASP A 267 40.83 -4.37 19.38
C ASP A 267 40.45 -2.91 19.09
N VAL A 268 41.42 -2.03 19.22
CA VAL A 268 41.34 -0.62 18.84
C VAL A 268 42.12 -0.39 17.57
N ALA A 269 41.44 0.13 16.57
CA ALA A 269 41.99 0.36 15.23
C ALA A 269 43.07 1.43 15.22
N GLU A 270 43.85 1.46 14.12
CA GLU A 270 44.69 2.61 13.79
C GLU A 270 43.78 3.85 13.56
N LEU A 271 44.42 5.02 13.72
CA LEU A 271 43.70 6.30 13.56
C LEU A 271 43.15 6.45 12.14
N VAL A 272 41.86 6.69 12.02
CA VAL A 272 41.19 6.85 10.73
C VAL A 272 40.89 8.33 10.50
N ARG A 273 41.46 8.90 9.40
CA ARG A 273 41.12 10.26 8.96
C ARG A 273 39.81 10.25 8.18
N THR A 274 38.86 11.04 8.65
CA THR A 274 37.53 11.22 8.00
C THR A 274 37.32 12.67 7.60
N SER A 275 36.26 12.97 6.88
CA SER A 275 35.88 14.35 6.53
C SER A 275 35.60 15.24 7.76
N ARG A 276 35.25 14.63 8.89
CA ARG A 276 34.94 15.35 10.15
C ARG A 276 36.15 15.56 11.05
N GLY A 277 37.19 14.77 10.87
CA GLY A 277 38.36 14.77 11.74
C GLY A 277 39.00 13.37 11.88
N TYR A 278 39.55 13.08 13.01
CA TYR A 278 40.23 11.83 13.32
C TYR A 278 39.31 10.96 14.16
N GLN A 279 39.14 9.71 13.74
CA GLN A 279 38.27 8.73 14.41
C GLN A 279 39.11 7.58 14.97
N ILE A 280 38.89 7.24 16.22
CA ILE A 280 39.41 6.06 16.88
C ILE A 280 38.24 5.10 17.01
N LEU A 281 38.42 3.86 16.51
CA LEU A 281 37.41 2.83 16.52
C LEU A 281 37.82 1.66 17.38
N LYS A 282 36.93 1.15 18.20
CA LYS A 282 37.07 -0.11 18.94
C LYS A 282 36.02 -1.09 18.42
N LEU A 283 36.41 -2.29 18.08
CA LEU A 283 35.50 -3.37 17.73
C LEU A 283 34.94 -4.01 19.01
N GLU A 284 33.66 -3.87 19.26
CA GLU A 284 32.99 -4.48 20.43
C GLU A 284 32.57 -5.92 20.17
N ALA A 285 31.89 -6.14 19.04
CA ALA A 285 31.37 -7.46 18.69
C ALA A 285 31.23 -7.63 17.18
N ILE A 286 31.32 -8.87 16.72
CA ILE A 286 30.95 -9.33 15.40
C ILE A 286 29.84 -10.35 15.60
N THR A 287 28.67 -10.09 15.04
CA THR A 287 27.59 -11.07 14.97
C THR A 287 27.63 -11.72 13.59
N PRO A 288 27.86 -13.03 13.49
CA PRO A 288 27.94 -13.72 12.21
C PRO A 288 26.55 -13.75 11.54
N THR A 289 26.55 -14.06 10.25
CA THR A 289 25.33 -14.40 9.51
C THR A 289 24.52 -15.46 10.25
N GLN A 290 23.24 -15.20 10.43
CA GLN A 290 22.32 -16.15 11.05
C GLN A 290 21.19 -16.44 10.07
N THR A 291 21.02 -17.71 9.71
CA THR A 291 19.88 -18.17 8.92
C THR A 291 18.89 -18.86 9.85
N LEU A 292 17.66 -18.37 9.88
CA LEU A 292 16.59 -18.99 10.65
C LEU A 292 16.25 -20.35 10.03
N PRO A 293 16.37 -21.47 10.77
CA PRO A 293 16.07 -22.80 10.23
C PRO A 293 14.61 -22.90 9.75
N LEU A 294 14.38 -23.77 8.76
CA LEU A 294 13.03 -23.99 8.19
C LEU A 294 11.97 -24.27 9.26
N ASP A 295 12.28 -25.10 10.25
CA ASP A 295 11.31 -25.44 11.31
C ASP A 295 10.88 -24.23 12.14
N GLN A 296 11.79 -23.28 12.37
CA GLN A 296 11.49 -22.05 13.11
C GLN A 296 10.81 -21.01 12.20
N ALA A 297 11.10 -21.00 10.91
CA ALA A 297 10.49 -20.12 9.92
C ALA A 297 9.14 -20.64 9.41
N ARG A 298 8.73 -21.87 9.77
CA ARG A 298 7.61 -22.59 9.16
C ARG A 298 6.29 -21.83 9.19
N GLU A 299 5.94 -21.21 10.31
CA GLU A 299 4.70 -20.44 10.45
C GLU A 299 4.68 -19.26 9.50
N GLN A 300 5.76 -18.48 9.51
CA GLN A 300 5.92 -17.31 8.63
C GLN A 300 5.91 -17.70 7.14
N ILE A 301 6.55 -18.80 6.79
CA ILE A 301 6.55 -19.34 5.42
C ILE A 301 5.14 -19.77 5.02
N SER A 302 4.45 -20.50 5.89
CA SER A 302 3.10 -20.98 5.63
C SER A 302 2.12 -19.84 5.39
N GLU A 303 2.23 -18.75 6.16
CA GLU A 303 1.41 -17.55 5.97
C GLU A 303 1.69 -16.87 4.61
N ARG A 304 2.96 -16.75 4.22
CA ARG A 304 3.35 -16.16 2.91
C ARG A 304 2.87 -17.03 1.76
N VAL A 305 3.17 -18.32 1.78
CA VAL A 305 2.71 -19.27 0.74
C VAL A 305 1.19 -19.31 0.65
N PHE A 306 0.49 -19.32 1.80
CA PHE A 306 -0.97 -19.25 1.81
C PHE A 306 -1.48 -17.95 1.16
N THR A 307 -0.86 -16.82 1.46
CA THR A 307 -1.25 -15.52 0.89
C THR A 307 -1.06 -15.49 -0.62
N ASP A 308 0.05 -16.04 -1.14
CA ASP A 308 0.32 -16.11 -2.57
C ASP A 308 -0.64 -17.08 -3.27
N LYS A 309 -0.87 -18.27 -2.69
CA LYS A 309 -1.87 -19.22 -3.19
C LYS A 309 -3.28 -18.62 -3.20
N ARG A 310 -3.66 -17.90 -2.15
CA ARG A 310 -4.96 -17.21 -2.09
C ARG A 310 -5.13 -16.26 -3.27
N ARG A 311 -4.12 -15.46 -3.56
CA ARG A 311 -4.15 -14.53 -4.70
C ARG A 311 -4.26 -15.29 -6.02
N ALA A 312 -3.43 -16.30 -6.24
CA ALA A 312 -3.39 -17.08 -7.46
C ALA A 312 -4.71 -17.84 -7.70
N GLU A 313 -5.22 -18.53 -6.69
CA GLU A 313 -6.46 -19.32 -6.80
C GLU A 313 -7.69 -18.42 -6.97
N PHE A 314 -7.71 -17.23 -6.33
CA PHE A 314 -8.79 -16.27 -6.53
C PHE A 314 -8.77 -15.71 -7.96
N GLN A 315 -7.60 -15.39 -8.52
CA GLN A 315 -7.49 -14.95 -9.91
C GLN A 315 -7.95 -16.05 -10.90
N LYS A 316 -7.56 -17.30 -10.68
CA LYS A 316 -8.05 -18.44 -11.47
C LYS A 316 -9.57 -18.60 -11.37
N TYR A 317 -10.11 -18.41 -10.18
CA TYR A 317 -11.55 -18.47 -9.93
C TYR A 317 -12.29 -17.37 -10.71
N LEU A 318 -11.82 -16.12 -10.65
CA LEU A 318 -12.37 -15.00 -11.41
C LEU A 318 -12.29 -15.25 -12.93
N GLN A 319 -11.15 -15.72 -13.42
CA GLN A 319 -10.99 -16.08 -14.83
C GLN A 319 -12.02 -17.13 -15.27
N LYS A 320 -12.24 -18.17 -14.43
CA LYS A 320 -13.28 -19.19 -14.69
C LYS A 320 -14.66 -18.54 -14.78
N LEU A 321 -15.03 -17.66 -13.84
CA LEU A 321 -16.31 -16.99 -13.86
C LEU A 321 -16.47 -16.12 -15.12
N ARG A 322 -15.45 -15.33 -15.49
CA ARG A 322 -15.45 -14.51 -16.71
C ARG A 322 -15.64 -15.34 -17.98
N THR A 323 -15.00 -16.52 -18.06
CA THR A 323 -15.13 -17.42 -19.24
C THR A 323 -16.51 -18.03 -19.35
N GLN A 324 -17.22 -18.23 -18.24
CA GLN A 324 -18.57 -18.80 -18.22
C GLN A 324 -19.68 -17.74 -18.39
N ALA A 325 -19.33 -16.47 -18.25
CA ALA A 325 -20.29 -15.37 -18.28
C ALA A 325 -20.65 -14.92 -19.69
N ILE A 326 -21.88 -14.42 -19.83
CA ILE A 326 -22.33 -13.65 -21.02
C ILE A 326 -22.13 -12.18 -20.71
N ILE A 327 -21.11 -11.57 -21.32
CA ILE A 327 -20.78 -10.14 -21.14
C ILE A 327 -21.10 -9.39 -22.42
N GLU A 328 -22.11 -8.53 -22.35
CA GLU A 328 -22.55 -7.70 -23.47
C GLU A 328 -22.12 -6.24 -23.27
N TRP A 329 -21.11 -5.81 -23.99
CA TRP A 329 -20.65 -4.44 -23.96
C TRP A 329 -21.58 -3.53 -24.76
N LYS A 330 -22.04 -2.43 -24.15
CA LYS A 330 -22.86 -1.39 -24.77
C LYS A 330 -22.08 -0.11 -25.05
N ASN A 331 -20.84 -0.05 -24.57
CA ASN A 331 -19.90 1.04 -24.79
C ASN A 331 -18.50 0.46 -25.10
N GLU A 332 -17.95 0.84 -26.24
CA GLU A 332 -16.69 0.30 -26.75
C GLU A 332 -15.47 0.79 -25.96
N ASP A 333 -15.50 2.04 -25.47
CA ASP A 333 -14.38 2.59 -24.69
C ASP A 333 -14.27 1.90 -23.31
N VAL A 334 -15.43 1.59 -22.73
CA VAL A 334 -15.50 0.82 -21.48
C VAL A 334 -15.01 -0.63 -21.69
N ARG A 335 -15.30 -1.24 -22.84
CA ARG A 335 -14.76 -2.55 -23.21
C ARG A 335 -13.24 -2.53 -23.29
N LYS A 336 -12.67 -1.53 -23.98
CA LYS A 336 -11.23 -1.35 -24.10
C LYS A 336 -10.58 -1.13 -22.71
N ALA A 337 -11.21 -0.31 -21.87
CA ALA A 337 -10.75 -0.08 -20.52
C ALA A 337 -10.69 -1.39 -19.70
N PHE A 338 -11.73 -2.22 -19.80
CA PHE A 338 -11.74 -3.54 -19.15
C PHE A 338 -10.61 -4.45 -19.67
N GLU A 339 -10.42 -4.53 -20.99
CA GLU A 339 -9.36 -5.33 -21.60
C GLU A 339 -7.96 -4.85 -21.20
N GLU A 340 -7.79 -3.53 -21.07
CA GLU A 340 -6.56 -2.90 -20.56
C GLU A 340 -6.32 -3.24 -19.10
N GLY A 341 -7.35 -3.12 -18.27
CA GLY A 341 -7.24 -3.48 -16.84
C GLY A 341 -6.87 -4.95 -16.63
N LEU A 342 -7.36 -5.86 -17.47
CA LEU A 342 -6.95 -7.26 -17.40
C LEU A 342 -5.46 -7.47 -17.71
N LYS A 343 -4.88 -6.69 -18.62
CA LYS A 343 -3.44 -6.75 -18.93
C LYS A 343 -2.56 -6.20 -17.81
N GLN A 344 -3.09 -5.24 -17.05
CA GLN A 344 -2.39 -4.60 -15.92
C GLN A 344 -2.43 -5.47 -14.66
N GLN A 345 -3.27 -6.49 -14.59
CA GLN A 345 -3.28 -7.40 -13.44
C GLN A 345 -1.94 -8.14 -13.34
N PRO A 346 -1.30 -8.17 -12.15
CA PRO A 346 -0.08 -8.91 -11.98
C PRO A 346 -0.31 -10.39 -12.33
N PRO A 347 0.64 -11.05 -13.00
CA PRO A 347 0.53 -12.48 -13.25
C PRO A 347 0.37 -13.22 -11.91
N PRO A 348 -0.35 -14.35 -11.89
CA PRO A 348 -0.41 -15.17 -10.69
C PRO A 348 1.02 -15.54 -10.27
N PRO A 349 1.33 -15.56 -8.97
CA PRO A 349 2.63 -16.01 -8.49
C PRO A 349 2.93 -17.38 -9.07
N ALA A 350 4.20 -17.60 -9.42
CA ALA A 350 4.65 -18.89 -9.95
C ALA A 350 4.39 -19.99 -8.90
N PRO A 351 3.97 -21.18 -9.33
CA PRO A 351 3.63 -22.29 -8.44
C PRO A 351 4.81 -22.80 -7.61
#